data_c8b5d8a361410e5f2eb348d6d7c1d8ee
#
_entry.id   c8b5d8a361410e5f2eb348d6d7c1d8ee
#
_cell.length_a   1.000
_cell.length_b   1.000
_cell.length_c   1.000
_cell.angle_alpha   90.00
_cell.angle_beta   90.00
_cell.angle_gamma   90.00
#
_symmetry.space_group_name_H-M   'P 1'
#
loop_
_entity.id
_entity.type
_entity.pdbx_description
1 polymer ?
#
loop_
_entity_poly.entity_id
_entity_poly.type
_entity_poly.pdbx_seq_one_letter_code
_entity_poly.pdbx_strand_id
1 'polypeptide(L)'
;MVYSKVNIYALVNILIYIGAVVLGEWYIPGTPTPPEPEQPDWFKESIVAWYSPYCKQKLTNYDVIEAYVEDFTKWAYRDSRGIAKITNNTIVITNVVETNNIVEDDSKPYSDLTIRVTGVTENKYLIVRQGRGKPEAYIKKDGVYTFKDNNLYFGFGVSVIGECNITITQLPTSILKDFSGNKHDAYLYGFKGKLNSGVGIYAQDFKNWSYGSTINKDISTKSYNKFHMVKKKADNWFGFTIGIPKNNYYNQSYKLKFNINKKIDDIKFSIVSTDGNLITTAAYSVYITDGSIIDVPIISEEIFNNKEETNIYYDFGTNKDIEIDVELIADYPNQLCYDGKSYAVAYGLPILTDYTVIADRTWFAEKVDNGVFMSKALEQNGAFILEYKQGDKWNTYSYYSATNINIDKDNSIVYQTKNKYNEQTIYPGDKQDTDTLFIGTIRKDDSRSFIGCHGDILIFNRTLTEYELSWVKNNMMCSKQQEPDIDL
;
A
#
# COMPACT_ATOMS: atom_id res chain seq x y z
N MET A 1 49.84 -15.01 -46.53
CA MET A 1 48.47 -14.64 -46.20
C MET A 1 48.19 -15.12 -44.80
N VAL A 2 48.28 -14.26 -43.80
CA VAL A 2 48.08 -14.64 -42.38
C VAL A 2 46.64 -14.31 -42.02
N TYR A 3 45.78 -15.31 -41.87
CA TYR A 3 44.44 -15.13 -41.34
C TYR A 3 44.53 -14.98 -39.83
N SER A 4 44.24 -13.79 -39.30
CA SER A 4 44.07 -13.57 -37.88
C SER A 4 42.81 -14.32 -37.44
N LYS A 5 42.89 -15.24 -36.50
CA LYS A 5 41.76 -15.87 -35.81
C LYS A 5 41.02 -14.75 -35.05
N VAL A 6 39.90 -14.31 -35.58
CA VAL A 6 38.97 -13.45 -34.83
C VAL A 6 38.48 -14.29 -33.66
N ASN A 7 38.60 -13.73 -32.47
CA ASN A 7 38.19 -14.41 -31.23
C ASN A 7 36.64 -14.48 -31.20
N ILE A 8 36.08 -15.62 -31.58
CA ILE A 8 34.64 -15.89 -31.66
C ILE A 8 33.97 -15.61 -30.31
N TYR A 9 34.67 -15.82 -29.18
CA TYR A 9 34.16 -15.53 -27.85
C TYR A 9 33.92 -14.01 -27.64
N ALA A 10 34.76 -13.15 -28.21
CA ALA A 10 34.54 -11.71 -28.13
C ALA A 10 33.34 -11.25 -28.97
N LEU A 11 33.11 -11.86 -30.12
CA LEU A 11 31.94 -11.58 -31.00
C LEU A 11 30.63 -12.10 -30.36
N VAL A 12 30.65 -13.28 -29.74
CA VAL A 12 29.49 -13.85 -29.02
C VAL A 12 29.14 -12.98 -27.82
N ASN A 13 30.10 -12.54 -27.03
CA ASN A 13 29.86 -11.64 -25.89
C ASN A 13 29.35 -10.26 -26.32
N ILE A 14 29.82 -9.72 -27.45
CA ILE A 14 29.31 -8.46 -28.00
C ILE A 14 27.88 -8.63 -28.53
N LEU A 15 27.58 -9.77 -29.20
CA LEU A 15 26.23 -10.07 -29.66
C LEU A 15 25.26 -10.32 -28.51
N ILE A 16 25.71 -10.96 -27.43
CA ILE A 16 24.92 -11.14 -26.21
C ILE A 16 24.67 -9.77 -25.55
N TYR A 17 25.68 -8.91 -25.46
CA TYR A 17 25.55 -7.58 -24.89
C TYR A 17 24.64 -6.66 -25.71
N ILE A 18 24.72 -6.70 -27.05
CA ILE A 18 23.81 -5.97 -27.95
C ILE A 18 22.41 -6.58 -27.90
N GLY A 19 22.28 -7.90 -27.80
CA GLY A 19 21.00 -8.59 -27.62
C GLY A 19 20.30 -8.23 -26.29
N ALA A 20 21.05 -8.18 -25.21
CA ALA A 20 20.55 -7.78 -23.89
C ALA A 20 20.06 -6.32 -23.87
N VAL A 21 20.70 -5.43 -24.63
CA VAL A 21 20.28 -4.02 -24.75
C VAL A 21 19.04 -3.84 -25.67
N VAL A 22 18.82 -4.78 -26.60
CA VAL A 22 17.73 -4.68 -27.59
C VAL A 22 16.54 -5.58 -27.26
N LEU A 23 16.72 -6.65 -26.46
CA LEU A 23 15.68 -7.68 -26.20
C LEU A 23 15.20 -7.74 -24.73
N GLY A 24 15.57 -6.78 -23.87
CA GLY A 24 15.25 -6.90 -22.43
C GLY A 24 16.06 -8.05 -21.78
N GLU A 25 16.49 -7.85 -20.56
CA GLU A 25 17.26 -8.87 -19.82
C GLU A 25 16.38 -10.10 -19.53
N TRP A 26 16.78 -11.25 -20.06
CA TRP A 26 16.17 -12.54 -19.71
C TRP A 26 16.56 -12.86 -18.24
N TYR A 27 15.58 -12.94 -17.35
CA TYR A 27 15.79 -13.43 -15.99
C TYR A 27 16.12 -14.92 -16.03
N ILE A 28 17.37 -15.27 -15.80
CA ILE A 28 17.80 -16.66 -15.55
C ILE A 28 17.72 -16.86 -14.03
N PRO A 29 16.87 -17.76 -13.51
CA PRO A 29 16.83 -18.07 -12.09
C PRO A 29 18.22 -18.42 -11.55
N GLY A 30 18.70 -17.65 -10.56
CA GLY A 30 20.05 -17.80 -10.00
C GLY A 30 21.09 -16.82 -10.51
N THR A 31 20.78 -15.94 -11.47
CA THR A 31 21.64 -14.78 -11.78
C THR A 31 21.50 -13.73 -10.68
N PRO A 32 22.61 -13.12 -10.23
CA PRO A 32 22.52 -11.98 -9.31
C PRO A 32 21.65 -10.89 -9.95
N THR A 33 20.72 -10.33 -9.19
CA THR A 33 19.98 -9.13 -9.60
C THR A 33 21.00 -8.10 -10.09
N PRO A 34 20.82 -7.48 -11.27
CA PRO A 34 21.72 -6.42 -11.72
C PRO A 34 21.88 -5.39 -10.61
N PRO A 35 23.10 -4.91 -10.34
CA PRO A 35 23.30 -3.87 -9.34
C PRO A 35 22.41 -2.66 -9.68
N GLU A 36 21.76 -2.08 -8.67
CA GLU A 36 21.03 -0.83 -8.89
C GLU A 36 21.95 0.18 -9.60
N PRO A 37 21.41 0.92 -10.60
CA PRO A 37 22.19 1.92 -11.28
C PRO A 37 22.74 2.92 -10.27
N GLU A 38 24.01 3.27 -10.39
CA GLU A 38 24.64 4.24 -9.50
C GLU A 38 23.89 5.57 -9.57
N GLN A 39 23.40 6.02 -8.42
CA GLN A 39 22.63 7.25 -8.34
C GLN A 39 23.57 8.46 -8.54
N PRO A 40 23.30 9.33 -9.52
CA PRO A 40 24.08 10.55 -9.71
C PRO A 40 24.02 11.48 -8.48
N ASP A 41 25.03 12.32 -8.31
CA ASP A 41 25.09 13.25 -7.18
C ASP A 41 23.88 14.19 -7.14
N TRP A 42 23.46 14.73 -8.29
CA TRP A 42 22.27 15.58 -8.37
C TRP A 42 21.00 14.89 -7.85
N PHE A 43 20.88 13.56 -8.03
CA PHE A 43 19.75 12.80 -7.50
C PHE A 43 19.78 12.77 -5.97
N LYS A 44 20.93 12.40 -5.39
CA LYS A 44 21.12 12.32 -3.93
C LYS A 44 20.95 13.68 -3.25
N GLU A 45 21.39 14.75 -3.88
CA GLU A 45 21.33 16.12 -3.34
C GLU A 45 19.92 16.73 -3.40
N SER A 46 19.08 16.32 -4.36
CA SER A 46 17.78 16.93 -4.59
C SER A 46 16.58 16.07 -4.20
N ILE A 47 16.76 14.76 -3.96
CA ILE A 47 15.67 13.88 -3.56
C ILE A 47 15.16 14.23 -2.15
N VAL A 48 13.86 14.43 -2.01
CA VAL A 48 13.17 14.71 -0.74
C VAL A 48 12.56 13.46 -0.15
N ALA A 49 11.84 12.70 -0.98
CA ALA A 49 11.21 11.45 -0.58
C ALA A 49 11.14 10.47 -1.75
N TRP A 50 11.24 9.19 -1.46
CA TRP A 50 11.11 8.11 -2.43
C TRP A 50 10.33 6.95 -1.83
N TYR A 51 9.12 6.74 -2.31
CA TYR A 51 8.27 5.62 -1.90
C TYR A 51 8.23 4.58 -3.00
N SER A 52 8.51 3.33 -2.64
CA SER A 52 8.53 2.19 -3.54
C SER A 52 7.90 0.99 -2.83
N PRO A 53 6.58 0.84 -2.91
CA PRO A 53 5.83 -0.10 -2.09
C PRO A 53 6.21 -1.55 -2.33
N TYR A 54 6.59 -1.88 -3.53
CA TYR A 54 6.90 -3.25 -3.88
C TYR A 54 8.38 -3.49 -4.19
N CYS A 55 8.99 -2.76 -5.12
CA CYS A 55 10.33 -3.10 -5.59
C CYS A 55 11.39 -2.98 -4.50
N LYS A 56 11.29 -1.96 -3.67
CA LYS A 56 12.21 -1.77 -2.55
C LYS A 56 11.65 -2.32 -1.23
N GLN A 57 10.42 -1.96 -0.88
CA GLN A 57 9.85 -2.36 0.41
C GLN A 57 9.29 -3.79 0.38
N LYS A 58 8.79 -4.27 -0.77
CA LYS A 58 8.16 -5.59 -0.94
C LYS A 58 7.01 -5.78 0.05
N LEU A 59 6.10 -4.82 0.10
CA LEU A 59 4.95 -4.86 0.98
C LEU A 59 4.12 -6.14 0.79
N THR A 60 3.65 -6.68 1.89
CA THR A 60 2.70 -7.80 1.94
C THR A 60 1.36 -7.32 2.48
N ASN A 61 0.34 -8.18 2.45
CA ASN A 61 -0.95 -7.90 3.08
C ASN A 61 -0.86 -7.53 4.55
N TYR A 62 0.10 -8.10 5.26
CA TYR A 62 0.27 -7.86 6.68
C TYR A 62 0.86 -6.49 6.98
N ASP A 63 1.64 -5.96 6.04
CA ASP A 63 2.27 -4.65 6.18
C ASP A 63 1.29 -3.49 5.94
N VAL A 64 0.14 -3.77 5.32
CA VAL A 64 -0.87 -2.76 4.95
C VAL A 64 -2.14 -2.88 5.79
N ILE A 65 -2.00 -3.22 7.07
CA ILE A 65 -3.09 -3.22 8.05
C ILE A 65 -2.88 -2.04 8.98
N GLU A 66 -3.86 -1.13 9.07
CA GLU A 66 -3.82 -0.08 10.08
C GLU A 66 -3.84 -0.71 11.47
N ALA A 67 -2.76 -0.58 12.18
CA ALA A 67 -2.60 -1.12 13.53
C ALA A 67 -1.86 -0.11 14.43
N TYR A 68 -2.14 -0.18 15.71
CA TYR A 68 -1.59 0.68 16.74
C TYR A 68 -0.94 -0.16 17.83
N VAL A 69 0.15 0.35 18.38
CA VAL A 69 0.89 -0.31 19.46
C VAL A 69 0.07 -0.31 20.75
N GLU A 70 -0.56 0.84 21.05
CA GLU A 70 -1.27 1.10 22.29
C GLU A 70 -2.75 1.44 22.05
N ASP A 71 -3.55 1.19 23.07
CA ASP A 71 -4.93 1.68 23.20
C ASP A 71 -4.98 2.68 24.36
N PHE A 72 -4.91 3.96 24.05
CA PHE A 72 -4.88 5.03 25.05
C PHE A 72 -6.11 5.05 25.96
N THR A 73 -7.25 4.46 25.55
CA THR A 73 -8.43 4.37 26.42
C THR A 73 -8.21 3.48 27.65
N LYS A 74 -7.17 2.65 27.64
CA LYS A 74 -6.79 1.78 28.76
C LYS A 74 -5.78 2.42 29.71
N TRP A 75 -5.28 3.60 29.34
CA TRP A 75 -4.32 4.33 30.19
C TRP A 75 -5.03 5.03 31.33
N ALA A 76 -4.36 5.13 32.46
CA ALA A 76 -4.88 5.81 33.63
C ALA A 76 -4.89 7.34 33.40
N TYR A 77 -6.04 7.97 33.57
CA TYR A 77 -6.20 9.42 33.51
C TYR A 77 -6.38 10.01 34.88
N ARG A 78 -5.71 11.12 35.16
CA ARG A 78 -5.75 11.81 36.45
C ARG A 78 -6.54 13.11 36.37
N ASP A 79 -7.82 13.08 36.65
CA ASP A 79 -8.76 14.21 36.56
C ASP A 79 -8.31 15.44 37.37
N SER A 80 -7.69 15.22 38.50
CA SER A 80 -7.18 16.33 39.34
C SER A 80 -6.06 17.14 38.72
N ARG A 81 -5.47 16.67 37.61
CA ARG A 81 -4.33 17.32 36.97
C ARG A 81 -4.70 18.07 35.69
N GLY A 82 -5.88 17.85 35.13
CA GLY A 82 -6.28 18.52 33.93
C GLY A 82 -7.49 17.91 33.26
N ILE A 83 -7.85 18.41 32.08
CA ILE A 83 -8.91 17.90 31.23
C ILE A 83 -8.28 17.26 29.99
N ALA A 84 -8.53 15.96 29.82
CA ALA A 84 -8.11 15.23 28.63
C ALA A 84 -9.29 14.50 27.98
N LYS A 85 -9.35 14.57 26.64
CA LYS A 85 -10.23 13.74 25.82
C LYS A 85 -9.40 12.63 25.19
N ILE A 86 -9.73 11.38 25.50
CA ILE A 86 -8.95 10.22 25.11
C ILE A 86 -9.75 9.33 24.19
N THR A 87 -9.14 8.93 23.08
CA THR A 87 -9.60 7.88 22.18
C THR A 87 -8.56 6.76 22.14
N ASN A 88 -8.76 5.71 21.38
CA ASN A 88 -7.81 4.60 21.26
C ASN A 88 -6.39 5.04 20.81
N ASN A 89 -6.30 6.06 19.98
CA ASN A 89 -5.03 6.51 19.41
C ASN A 89 -4.74 8.01 19.57
N THR A 90 -5.61 8.76 20.28
CA THR A 90 -5.43 10.21 20.43
C THR A 90 -5.74 10.66 21.85
N ILE A 91 -4.93 11.57 22.36
CA ILE A 91 -5.13 12.28 23.61
C ILE A 91 -5.12 13.78 23.28
N VAL A 92 -6.18 14.49 23.65
CA VAL A 92 -6.29 15.96 23.52
C VAL A 92 -6.37 16.55 24.93
N ILE A 93 -5.41 17.38 25.30
CA ILE A 93 -5.35 18.05 26.60
C ILE A 93 -5.70 19.53 26.40
N THR A 94 -6.78 19.99 27.05
CA THR A 94 -7.32 21.35 26.82
C THR A 94 -7.16 22.28 28.02
N ASN A 95 -6.96 21.73 29.21
CA ASN A 95 -6.73 22.51 30.40
C ASN A 95 -5.90 21.70 31.40
N VAL A 96 -4.97 22.35 32.10
CA VAL A 96 -4.11 21.73 33.10
C VAL A 96 -4.28 22.44 34.42
N VAL A 97 -4.71 21.70 35.43
CA VAL A 97 -4.90 22.24 36.80
C VAL A 97 -3.61 22.08 37.60
N GLU A 98 -2.91 20.98 37.39
CA GLU A 98 -1.68 20.63 38.09
C GLU A 98 -0.68 19.98 37.12
N THR A 99 0.55 20.47 37.09
CA THR A 99 1.59 19.89 36.21
C THR A 99 1.93 18.45 36.63
N ASN A 100 2.62 17.70 35.78
CA ASN A 100 3.02 16.30 35.89
C ASN A 100 2.17 15.33 35.07
N ASN A 101 2.25 14.04 35.39
CA ASN A 101 1.56 13.03 34.58
C ASN A 101 0.07 13.23 34.61
N ILE A 102 -0.50 13.42 33.43
CA ILE A 102 -1.94 13.53 33.23
C ILE A 102 -2.51 12.20 32.77
N VAL A 103 -1.78 11.50 31.89
CA VAL A 103 -2.16 10.20 31.34
C VAL A 103 -0.96 9.26 31.44
N GLU A 104 -1.16 8.06 31.93
CA GLU A 104 -0.08 7.10 32.16
C GLU A 104 -0.55 5.66 32.00
N ASP A 105 0.35 4.78 31.61
CA ASP A 105 0.20 3.34 31.75
C ASP A 105 1.26 2.77 32.70
N ASP A 106 0.79 2.10 33.73
CA ASP A 106 1.62 1.50 34.78
C ASP A 106 2.00 0.04 34.49
N SER A 107 1.49 -0.58 33.45
CA SER A 107 1.30 -2.02 33.48
C SER A 107 2.14 -2.87 32.56
N LYS A 108 2.86 -2.29 31.58
CA LYS A 108 3.50 -3.12 30.52
C LYS A 108 4.82 -2.60 29.98
N PRO A 109 5.68 -3.55 29.53
CA PRO A 109 6.70 -3.22 28.55
C PRO A 109 6.01 -2.83 27.21
N TYR A 110 6.50 -1.79 26.59
CA TYR A 110 5.97 -1.25 25.33
C TYR A 110 6.78 -1.73 24.14
N SER A 111 6.09 -1.89 23.01
CA SER A 111 6.74 -1.81 21.72
C SER A 111 7.15 -0.36 21.41
N ASP A 112 7.97 -0.14 20.40
CA ASP A 112 8.31 1.21 19.96
C ASP A 112 7.04 2.03 19.66
N LEU A 113 6.87 3.16 20.34
CA LEU A 113 5.71 4.04 20.20
C LEU A 113 6.06 5.27 19.40
N THR A 114 5.41 5.47 18.27
CA THR A 114 5.55 6.69 17.46
C THR A 114 4.31 7.55 17.61
N ILE A 115 4.51 8.82 17.98
CA ILE A 115 3.43 9.79 18.15
C ILE A 115 3.68 11.05 17.35
N ARG A 116 2.60 11.70 16.91
CA ARG A 116 2.60 13.09 16.46
C ARG A 116 2.09 13.96 17.58
N VAL A 117 2.82 15.03 17.89
CA VAL A 117 2.47 16.02 18.91
C VAL A 117 2.23 17.36 18.22
N THR A 118 1.15 18.05 18.58
CA THR A 118 0.82 19.39 18.10
C THR A 118 0.34 20.27 19.23
N GLY A 119 0.49 21.59 19.07
CA GLY A 119 0.06 22.61 20.05
C GLY A 119 1.06 22.87 21.16
N VAL A 120 2.31 22.46 20.98
CA VAL A 120 3.40 22.71 21.93
C VAL A 120 4.27 23.91 21.51
N THR A 121 4.89 24.55 22.49
CA THR A 121 5.83 25.67 22.34
C THR A 121 6.96 25.57 23.37
N GLU A 122 7.96 26.43 23.31
CA GLU A 122 9.04 26.50 24.31
C GLU A 122 8.54 26.63 25.76
N ASN A 123 7.43 27.34 25.98
CA ASN A 123 6.87 27.59 27.31
C ASN A 123 5.67 26.71 27.65
N LYS A 124 5.16 25.96 26.67
CA LYS A 124 4.00 25.06 26.79
C LYS A 124 4.36 23.75 26.10
N TYR A 125 4.88 22.81 26.83
CA TYR A 125 5.46 21.61 26.25
C TYR A 125 4.96 20.33 26.91
N LEU A 126 5.05 19.24 26.16
CA LEU A 126 4.75 17.91 26.61
C LEU A 126 5.95 17.32 27.36
N ILE A 127 5.69 16.74 28.51
CA ILE A 127 6.66 15.98 29.30
C ILE A 127 6.39 14.51 29.06
N VAL A 128 7.37 13.79 28.51
CA VAL A 128 7.30 12.35 28.32
C VAL A 128 8.12 11.66 29.40
N ARG A 129 7.55 10.63 30.02
CA ARG A 129 8.20 9.83 31.04
C ARG A 129 8.27 8.38 30.62
N GLN A 130 9.46 7.81 30.65
CA GLN A 130 9.73 6.39 30.50
C GLN A 130 10.45 5.92 31.76
N GLY A 131 9.68 5.50 32.77
CA GLY A 131 10.22 5.13 34.07
C GLY A 131 9.71 6.01 35.22
N ARG A 132 9.75 5.49 36.43
CA ARG A 132 9.29 6.22 37.60
C ARG A 132 10.32 7.28 38.04
N GLY A 133 9.87 8.52 38.07
CA GLY A 133 10.54 9.59 38.82
C GLY A 133 11.37 10.59 38.03
N LYS A 134 11.62 10.39 36.72
CA LYS A 134 12.34 11.38 35.91
C LYS A 134 11.66 11.58 34.56
N PRO A 135 11.50 12.83 34.06
CA PRO A 135 11.12 13.07 32.69
C PRO A 135 12.26 12.63 31.78
N GLU A 136 11.94 11.92 30.69
CA GLU A 136 12.92 11.48 29.70
C GLU A 136 13.03 12.41 28.51
N ALA A 137 11.89 13.06 28.16
CA ALA A 137 11.89 14.02 27.07
C ALA A 137 10.96 15.21 27.35
N TYR A 138 11.36 16.36 26.82
CA TYR A 138 10.57 17.58 26.79
C TYR A 138 10.30 17.95 25.35
N ILE A 139 9.06 17.73 24.88
CA ILE A 139 8.67 18.04 23.52
C ILE A 139 8.15 19.47 23.46
N LYS A 140 8.93 20.37 22.90
CA LYS A 140 8.69 21.82 22.83
C LYS A 140 8.36 22.30 21.43
N LYS A 141 8.36 21.44 20.44
CA LYS A 141 8.03 21.74 19.04
C LYS A 141 7.07 20.68 18.51
N ASP A 142 6.13 21.13 17.70
CA ASP A 142 5.25 20.22 16.96
C ASP A 142 6.06 19.29 16.04
N GLY A 143 5.70 18.01 16.00
CA GLY A 143 6.46 17.04 15.22
C GLY A 143 6.08 15.58 15.49
N VAL A 144 6.86 14.69 14.89
CA VAL A 144 6.76 13.23 15.09
C VAL A 144 7.92 12.77 15.94
N TYR A 145 7.63 11.94 16.94
CA TYR A 145 8.57 11.45 17.94
C TYR A 145 8.40 9.96 18.13
N THR A 146 9.51 9.21 18.12
CA THR A 146 9.52 7.76 18.38
C THR A 146 10.23 7.48 19.69
N PHE A 147 9.58 6.74 20.56
CA PHE A 147 10.10 6.26 21.84
C PHE A 147 10.33 4.77 21.75
N LYS A 148 11.56 4.36 22.04
CA LYS A 148 11.94 2.96 22.04
C LYS A 148 11.40 2.25 23.27
N ASP A 149 11.01 0.98 23.10
CA ASP A 149 10.68 0.11 24.20
C ASP A 149 11.87 -0.02 25.16
N ASN A 150 11.63 0.21 26.44
CA ASN A 150 12.63 0.06 27.49
C ASN A 150 12.10 -0.77 28.68
N ASN A 151 10.97 -1.46 28.52
CA ASN A 151 10.28 -2.23 29.56
C ASN A 151 9.92 -1.43 30.83
N LEU A 152 9.83 -0.11 30.72
CA LEU A 152 9.52 0.78 31.85
C LEU A 152 8.15 1.43 31.66
N TYR A 153 7.62 1.95 32.74
CA TYR A 153 6.45 2.81 32.80
C TYR A 153 6.51 3.97 31.77
N PHE A 154 5.38 4.27 31.15
CA PHE A 154 5.26 5.36 30.20
C PHE A 154 4.13 6.33 30.57
N GLY A 155 4.32 7.62 30.36
CA GLY A 155 3.29 8.61 30.65
C GLY A 155 3.53 9.96 29.98
N PHE A 156 2.43 10.69 29.81
CA PHE A 156 2.41 12.04 29.30
C PHE A 156 2.00 13.02 30.40
N GLY A 157 2.78 14.07 30.57
CA GLY A 157 2.46 15.22 31.39
C GLY A 157 2.56 16.52 30.59
N VAL A 158 2.13 17.63 31.17
CA VAL A 158 2.22 18.96 30.54
C VAL A 158 2.86 19.95 31.50
N SER A 159 3.68 20.84 30.98
CA SER A 159 4.47 21.80 31.75
C SER A 159 3.72 23.08 32.16
N VAL A 160 2.53 23.34 31.63
CA VAL A 160 1.79 24.60 31.83
C VAL A 160 0.54 24.35 32.69
N ILE A 161 0.20 25.30 33.55
CA ILE A 161 -1.10 25.34 34.23
C ILE A 161 -2.01 26.32 33.49
N GLY A 162 -3.29 25.94 33.33
CA GLY A 162 -4.29 26.71 32.60
C GLY A 162 -4.62 26.17 31.23
N GLU A 163 -5.16 27.02 30.36
CA GLU A 163 -5.60 26.63 29.03
C GLU A 163 -4.44 26.24 28.13
N CYS A 164 -4.65 25.13 27.44
CA CYS A 164 -3.78 24.62 26.39
C CYS A 164 -4.63 23.90 25.35
N ASN A 165 -3.98 23.50 24.24
CA ASN A 165 -4.59 22.64 23.22
C ASN A 165 -3.47 21.76 22.66
N ILE A 166 -3.07 20.76 23.45
CA ILE A 166 -2.00 19.84 23.08
C ILE A 166 -2.64 18.54 22.61
N THR A 167 -2.33 18.14 21.38
CA THR A 167 -2.81 16.89 20.81
C THR A 167 -1.65 15.92 20.63
N ILE A 168 -1.83 14.70 21.16
CA ILE A 168 -0.92 13.57 21.05
C ILE A 168 -1.66 12.53 20.22
N THR A 169 -1.17 12.21 19.03
CA THR A 169 -1.76 11.19 18.16
C THR A 169 -0.75 10.08 17.94
N GLN A 170 -1.11 8.86 18.32
CA GLN A 170 -0.32 7.68 17.97
C GLN A 170 -0.42 7.44 16.47
N LEU A 171 0.73 7.18 15.83
CA LEU A 171 0.79 6.87 14.41
C LEU A 171 0.69 5.36 14.20
N PRO A 172 0.08 4.91 13.08
CA PRO A 172 0.03 3.48 12.76
C PRO A 172 1.42 2.86 12.66
N THR A 173 1.51 1.57 12.94
CA THR A 173 2.74 0.79 12.74
C THR A 173 3.01 0.45 11.29
N SER A 174 1.97 0.46 10.46
CA SER A 174 2.07 0.23 9.02
C SER A 174 2.57 1.48 8.32
N ILE A 175 3.66 1.35 7.60
CA ILE A 175 4.32 2.47 6.92
C ILE A 175 4.65 2.14 5.47
N LEU A 176 4.60 3.14 4.63
CA LEU A 176 5.24 3.18 3.32
C LEU A 176 6.60 3.86 3.51
N LYS A 177 7.66 3.08 3.41
CA LYS A 177 9.02 3.51 3.76
C LYS A 177 9.59 4.51 2.77
N ASP A 178 10.26 5.52 3.27
CA ASP A 178 11.05 6.47 2.49
C ASP A 178 12.46 5.93 2.22
N PHE A 179 12.79 5.72 0.95
CA PHE A 179 14.08 5.24 0.47
C PHE A 179 15.05 6.35 0.04
N SER A 180 14.67 7.62 0.21
CA SER A 180 15.57 8.75 -0.07
C SER A 180 16.70 8.90 0.96
N GLY A 181 16.55 8.31 2.14
CA GLY A 181 17.43 8.48 3.29
C GLY A 181 17.02 9.62 4.24
N ASN A 182 16.02 10.44 3.88
CA ASN A 182 15.55 11.59 4.68
C ASN A 182 14.56 11.21 5.79
N LYS A 183 14.10 9.95 5.83
CA LYS A 183 13.22 9.39 6.87
C LYS A 183 11.83 10.04 6.93
N HIS A 184 11.27 10.38 5.78
CA HIS A 184 9.89 10.86 5.64
C HIS A 184 8.93 9.70 5.36
N ASP A 185 8.95 8.68 6.22
CA ASP A 185 8.04 7.53 6.09
C ASP A 185 6.57 7.99 6.09
N ALA A 186 5.75 7.37 5.23
CA ALA A 186 4.33 7.67 5.18
C ALA A 186 3.52 6.62 5.94
N TYR A 187 2.71 7.05 6.89
CA TYR A 187 1.89 6.21 7.75
C TYR A 187 0.59 5.83 7.06
N LEU A 188 0.24 4.55 7.06
CA LEU A 188 -0.89 3.98 6.32
C LEU A 188 -2.15 3.94 7.17
N TYR A 189 -3.22 4.61 6.71
CA TYR A 189 -4.52 4.70 7.36
C TYR A 189 -5.61 4.07 6.51
N GLY A 190 -6.56 3.39 7.15
CA GLY A 190 -7.73 2.79 6.51
C GLY A 190 -7.47 1.51 5.72
N PHE A 191 -6.23 1.07 5.61
CA PHE A 191 -5.87 -0.18 4.94
C PHE A 191 -6.29 -1.39 5.77
N LYS A 192 -6.81 -2.43 5.10
CA LYS A 192 -7.39 -3.62 5.72
C LYS A 192 -6.68 -4.91 5.39
N GLY A 193 -5.52 -4.84 4.75
CA GLY A 193 -4.71 -6.00 4.42
C GLY A 193 -5.31 -6.94 3.38
N LYS A 194 -6.16 -6.45 2.48
CA LYS A 194 -6.74 -7.24 1.40
C LYS A 194 -6.01 -7.01 0.10
N LEU A 195 -5.80 -8.09 -0.65
CA LEU A 195 -5.17 -8.07 -1.97
C LEU A 195 -6.09 -8.66 -3.02
N ASN A 196 -6.25 -8.00 -4.15
CA ASN A 196 -6.53 -8.69 -5.40
C ASN A 196 -5.73 -8.11 -6.56
N SER A 197 -5.15 -6.94 -6.36
CA SER A 197 -4.47 -6.17 -7.40
C SER A 197 -3.14 -5.64 -6.90
N GLY A 198 -2.18 -6.52 -6.62
CA GLY A 198 -0.94 -6.12 -5.99
C GLY A 198 -1.08 -6.06 -4.47
N VAL A 199 -0.72 -4.95 -3.85
CA VAL A 199 -0.81 -4.72 -2.40
C VAL A 199 -1.94 -3.76 -2.10
N GLY A 200 -2.80 -4.09 -1.13
CA GLY A 200 -3.91 -3.22 -0.70
C GLY A 200 -5.20 -3.97 -0.41
N ILE A 201 -6.32 -3.33 -0.65
CA ILE A 201 -7.63 -3.71 -0.14
C ILE A 201 -8.49 -4.56 -1.06
N TYR A 202 -8.14 -4.64 -2.34
CA TYR A 202 -8.88 -5.40 -3.33
C TYR A 202 -8.39 -6.84 -3.39
N ALA A 203 -8.66 -7.66 -2.36
CA ALA A 203 -8.21 -9.03 -2.39
C ALA A 203 -9.19 -10.02 -1.81
N GLN A 204 -9.10 -11.24 -2.31
CA GLN A 204 -9.58 -12.42 -1.61
C GLN A 204 -8.54 -12.82 -0.57
N ASP A 205 -8.99 -13.16 0.62
CA ASP A 205 -8.14 -13.72 1.66
C ASP A 205 -8.49 -15.20 1.84
N PHE A 206 -7.74 -16.08 1.20
CA PHE A 206 -7.98 -17.51 1.23
C PHE A 206 -7.80 -18.15 2.62
N LYS A 207 -7.14 -17.48 3.57
CA LYS A 207 -7.04 -17.98 4.95
C LYS A 207 -8.40 -18.21 5.59
N ASN A 208 -9.38 -17.36 5.25
CA ASN A 208 -10.72 -17.38 5.82
C ASN A 208 -11.65 -18.36 5.12
N TRP A 209 -11.19 -19.03 4.06
CA TRP A 209 -12.01 -20.00 3.33
C TRP A 209 -12.00 -21.36 4.01
N SER A 210 -13.10 -22.09 3.91
CA SER A 210 -13.29 -23.38 4.59
C SER A 210 -13.05 -24.54 3.63
N TYR A 211 -12.18 -25.47 4.00
CA TYR A 211 -12.02 -26.72 3.24
C TYR A 211 -13.29 -27.57 3.32
N GLY A 212 -13.73 -28.09 2.17
CA GLY A 212 -14.76 -29.10 2.10
C GLY A 212 -14.34 -30.43 2.76
N SER A 213 -15.30 -31.34 2.90
CA SER A 213 -15.09 -32.64 3.59
C SER A 213 -14.12 -33.56 2.84
N THR A 214 -14.03 -33.42 1.52
CA THR A 214 -13.18 -34.23 0.63
C THR A 214 -11.69 -33.83 0.64
N ILE A 215 -11.35 -32.73 1.30
CA ILE A 215 -9.97 -32.25 1.38
C ILE A 215 -9.23 -32.89 2.55
N ASN A 216 -8.01 -33.34 2.30
CA ASN A 216 -7.11 -33.77 3.36
C ASN A 216 -6.50 -32.55 4.06
N LYS A 217 -7.10 -32.19 5.21
CA LYS A 217 -6.72 -30.99 5.96
C LYS A 217 -5.33 -31.04 6.58
N ASP A 218 -4.77 -32.23 6.78
CA ASP A 218 -3.48 -32.42 7.45
C ASP A 218 -2.30 -31.97 6.58
N ILE A 219 -2.48 -32.05 5.26
CA ILE A 219 -1.43 -31.72 4.28
C ILE A 219 -1.82 -30.59 3.32
N SER A 220 -3.05 -30.06 3.44
CA SER A 220 -3.51 -28.89 2.68
C SER A 220 -3.20 -27.62 3.42
N THR A 221 -2.76 -26.58 2.71
CA THR A 221 -2.34 -25.31 3.31
C THR A 221 -3.06 -24.12 2.67
N LYS A 222 -3.18 -23.05 3.40
CA LYS A 222 -3.75 -21.77 2.91
C LYS A 222 -2.91 -20.59 3.36
N SER A 223 -2.68 -19.68 2.45
CA SER A 223 -2.21 -18.32 2.73
C SER A 223 -3.25 -17.31 2.26
N TYR A 224 -2.97 -16.04 2.34
CA TYR A 224 -3.91 -15.02 1.89
C TYR A 224 -4.15 -15.04 0.36
N ASN A 225 -3.13 -15.34 -0.44
CA ASN A 225 -3.21 -15.32 -1.91
C ASN A 225 -3.04 -16.70 -2.57
N LYS A 226 -2.81 -17.74 -1.79
CA LYS A 226 -2.56 -19.09 -2.31
C LYS A 226 -3.16 -20.15 -1.40
N PHE A 227 -3.68 -21.20 -1.99
CA PHE A 227 -3.99 -22.42 -1.26
C PHE A 227 -3.51 -23.65 -2.01
N HIS A 228 -3.09 -24.65 -1.25
CA HIS A 228 -2.71 -25.97 -1.69
C HIS A 228 -3.75 -26.98 -1.18
N MET A 229 -4.33 -27.75 -2.07
CA MET A 229 -5.33 -28.75 -1.72
C MET A 229 -4.94 -30.13 -2.19
N VAL A 230 -5.10 -31.09 -1.29
CA VAL A 230 -4.89 -32.52 -1.56
C VAL A 230 -6.19 -33.27 -1.29
N LYS A 231 -6.64 -34.06 -2.26
CA LYS A 231 -7.83 -34.89 -2.13
C LYS A 231 -7.57 -36.08 -1.20
N LYS A 232 -8.56 -36.45 -0.38
CA LYS A 232 -8.52 -37.68 0.43
C LYS A 232 -8.65 -38.90 -0.47
N LYS A 233 -7.69 -39.86 -0.35
CA LYS A 233 -7.68 -41.09 -1.16
C LYS A 233 -8.91 -41.96 -1.02
N ALA A 234 -9.62 -41.90 0.11
CA ALA A 234 -10.76 -42.77 0.41
C ALA A 234 -12.11 -42.19 -0.07
N ASP A 235 -12.13 -40.97 -0.57
CA ASP A 235 -13.38 -40.33 -1.00
C ASP A 235 -13.62 -40.56 -2.50
N ASN A 236 -14.60 -41.40 -2.79
CA ASN A 236 -15.07 -41.66 -4.18
C ASN A 236 -16.00 -40.54 -4.70
N TRP A 237 -16.21 -39.47 -3.96
CA TRP A 237 -17.05 -38.34 -4.36
C TRP A 237 -16.40 -37.53 -5.46
N PHE A 238 -17.22 -37.11 -6.39
CA PHE A 238 -16.82 -36.19 -7.44
C PHE A 238 -16.50 -34.83 -6.84
N GLY A 239 -15.31 -34.32 -7.18
CA GLY A 239 -14.87 -33.01 -6.80
C GLY A 239 -14.28 -32.89 -5.39
N PHE A 240 -13.52 -31.88 -5.20
CA PHE A 240 -13.10 -31.38 -3.91
C PHE A 240 -13.31 -29.86 -3.89
N THR A 241 -13.72 -29.38 -2.75
CA THR A 241 -14.31 -28.04 -2.62
C THR A 241 -13.59 -27.21 -1.57
N ILE A 242 -13.60 -25.91 -1.79
CA ILE A 242 -13.21 -24.92 -0.79
C ILE A 242 -14.30 -23.86 -0.71
N GLY A 243 -14.81 -23.62 0.50
CA GLY A 243 -15.92 -22.70 0.73
C GLY A 243 -15.47 -21.24 0.77
N ILE A 244 -16.22 -20.39 0.11
CA ILE A 244 -16.00 -18.94 0.03
C ILE A 244 -16.82 -18.25 1.11
N PRO A 245 -16.23 -17.36 1.94
CA PRO A 245 -16.98 -16.56 2.91
C PRO A 245 -17.97 -15.61 2.23
N LYS A 246 -19.18 -15.49 2.76
CA LYS A 246 -20.29 -14.71 2.18
C LYS A 246 -19.96 -13.26 1.78
N ASN A 247 -19.01 -12.62 2.45
CA ASN A 247 -18.71 -11.20 2.24
C ASN A 247 -17.65 -10.93 1.16
N ASN A 248 -17.12 -11.94 0.47
CA ASN A 248 -15.93 -11.79 -0.36
C ASN A 248 -16.15 -11.95 -1.86
N TYR A 249 -17.35 -12.25 -2.37
CA TYR A 249 -17.50 -12.75 -3.74
C TYR A 249 -18.33 -11.90 -4.71
N TYR A 250 -18.96 -10.83 -4.28
CA TYR A 250 -19.91 -10.16 -5.17
C TYR A 250 -19.33 -9.07 -6.06
N ASN A 251 -18.23 -8.46 -5.66
CA ASN A 251 -17.97 -7.11 -6.14
C ASN A 251 -16.77 -6.97 -7.07
N GLN A 252 -16.06 -8.06 -7.36
CA GLN A 252 -14.80 -7.95 -8.12
C GLN A 252 -14.55 -9.18 -8.99
N SER A 253 -14.07 -8.94 -10.21
CA SER A 253 -13.34 -9.94 -10.99
C SER A 253 -11.91 -10.07 -10.46
N TYR A 254 -11.32 -11.25 -10.62
CA TYR A 254 -9.94 -11.52 -10.25
C TYR A 254 -9.38 -12.67 -11.05
N LYS A 255 -8.06 -12.81 -11.08
CA LYS A 255 -7.38 -13.86 -11.84
C LYS A 255 -6.87 -14.95 -10.92
N LEU A 256 -7.01 -16.20 -11.34
CA LEU A 256 -6.48 -17.37 -10.66
C LEU A 256 -5.52 -18.11 -11.59
N LYS A 257 -4.37 -18.51 -11.05
CA LYS A 257 -3.42 -19.46 -11.67
C LYS A 257 -3.54 -20.81 -10.98
N PHE A 258 -3.54 -21.88 -11.76
CA PHE A 258 -3.63 -23.25 -11.28
C PHE A 258 -2.34 -23.99 -11.61
N ASN A 259 -1.73 -24.66 -10.60
CA ASN A 259 -0.67 -25.63 -10.81
C ASN A 259 -1.17 -26.99 -10.33
N ILE A 260 -1.14 -27.98 -11.20
CA ILE A 260 -1.70 -29.30 -10.95
C ILE A 260 -0.55 -30.31 -11.01
N ASN A 261 -0.34 -31.07 -9.94
CA ASN A 261 0.81 -31.97 -9.79
C ASN A 261 0.84 -33.18 -10.70
N LYS A 262 -0.26 -33.43 -11.41
CA LYS A 262 -0.37 -34.54 -12.37
C LYS A 262 -0.92 -34.04 -13.69
N LYS A 263 -0.37 -34.52 -14.79
CA LYS A 263 -0.93 -34.27 -16.13
C LYS A 263 -2.27 -35.02 -16.23
N ILE A 264 -3.35 -34.30 -15.97
CA ILE A 264 -4.72 -34.78 -16.08
C ILE A 264 -5.39 -33.90 -17.14
N ASP A 265 -6.00 -34.54 -18.12
CA ASP A 265 -6.76 -33.85 -19.13
C ASP A 265 -8.02 -33.26 -18.48
N ASP A 266 -8.20 -31.98 -18.59
CA ASP A 266 -9.41 -31.19 -18.32
C ASP A 266 -10.11 -31.44 -16.97
N ILE A 267 -9.67 -30.73 -15.94
CA ILE A 267 -10.43 -30.60 -14.69
C ILE A 267 -11.47 -29.51 -14.88
N LYS A 268 -12.71 -29.82 -14.59
CA LYS A 268 -13.77 -28.82 -14.56
C LYS A 268 -13.70 -28.02 -13.27
N PHE A 269 -13.22 -26.80 -13.36
CA PHE A 269 -13.33 -25.83 -12.26
C PHE A 269 -14.69 -25.14 -12.33
N SER A 270 -15.39 -25.05 -11.21
CA SER A 270 -16.69 -24.38 -11.13
C SER A 270 -16.83 -23.57 -9.84
N ILE A 271 -17.56 -22.48 -9.93
CA ILE A 271 -18.05 -21.76 -8.76
C ILE A 271 -19.51 -22.14 -8.60
N VAL A 272 -19.82 -22.80 -7.51
CA VAL A 272 -21.15 -23.41 -7.29
C VAL A 272 -21.78 -22.90 -6.00
N SER A 273 -23.10 -22.81 -5.98
CA SER A 273 -23.88 -22.59 -4.78
C SER A 273 -24.59 -23.87 -4.36
N THR A 274 -24.77 -24.07 -3.05
CA THR A 274 -25.52 -25.20 -2.49
C THR A 274 -26.57 -24.70 -1.53
N ASP A 275 -27.72 -25.38 -1.48
CA ASP A 275 -28.78 -25.12 -0.52
C ASP A 275 -28.71 -26.02 0.76
N GLY A 276 -27.48 -26.41 1.09
CA GLY A 276 -27.17 -27.26 2.23
C GLY A 276 -26.97 -28.75 1.93
N ASN A 277 -27.59 -29.30 0.88
CA ASN A 277 -27.46 -30.72 0.53
C ASN A 277 -27.12 -31.00 -0.95
N LEU A 278 -27.44 -30.12 -1.86
CA LEU A 278 -27.27 -30.33 -3.29
C LEU A 278 -26.64 -29.09 -3.96
N ILE A 279 -25.78 -29.30 -4.94
CA ILE A 279 -25.31 -28.25 -5.83
C ILE A 279 -26.48 -27.77 -6.65
N THR A 280 -26.92 -26.54 -6.43
CA THR A 280 -28.13 -26.01 -7.05
C THR A 280 -27.84 -25.23 -8.34
N THR A 281 -26.71 -24.55 -8.41
CA THR A 281 -26.35 -23.71 -9.58
C THR A 281 -24.85 -23.54 -9.71
N ALA A 282 -24.35 -23.71 -10.93
CA ALA A 282 -22.99 -23.28 -11.30
C ALA A 282 -23.05 -21.83 -11.81
N ALA A 283 -22.51 -20.91 -11.04
CA ALA A 283 -22.41 -19.52 -11.44
C ALA A 283 -21.34 -19.29 -12.52
N TYR A 284 -20.32 -20.12 -12.51
CA TYR A 284 -19.20 -20.07 -13.46
C TYR A 284 -18.62 -21.48 -13.59
N SER A 285 -18.22 -21.86 -14.79
CA SER A 285 -17.51 -23.12 -15.03
C SER A 285 -16.55 -23.00 -16.21
N VAL A 286 -15.38 -23.57 -16.04
CA VAL A 286 -14.32 -23.63 -17.06
C VAL A 286 -13.47 -24.90 -16.89
N TYR A 287 -12.92 -25.41 -17.97
CA TYR A 287 -11.94 -26.48 -17.90
C TYR A 287 -10.55 -25.90 -17.71
N ILE A 288 -9.80 -26.48 -16.78
CA ILE A 288 -8.44 -26.06 -16.42
C ILE A 288 -7.45 -27.20 -16.61
N THR A 289 -6.24 -26.86 -16.96
CA THR A 289 -5.07 -27.74 -17.03
C THR A 289 -3.96 -27.17 -16.16
N ASP A 290 -2.87 -27.89 -16.01
CA ASP A 290 -1.68 -27.34 -15.33
C ASP A 290 -1.19 -26.05 -16.00
N GLY A 291 -0.90 -25.03 -15.23
CA GLY A 291 -0.51 -23.70 -15.70
C GLY A 291 -1.67 -22.79 -16.13
N SER A 292 -2.92 -23.26 -16.14
CA SER A 292 -4.08 -22.44 -16.57
C SER A 292 -4.20 -21.16 -15.73
N ILE A 293 -4.43 -20.04 -16.41
CA ILE A 293 -4.82 -18.77 -15.83
C ILE A 293 -6.23 -18.45 -16.29
N ILE A 294 -7.13 -18.15 -15.36
CA ILE A 294 -8.51 -17.81 -15.65
C ILE A 294 -8.90 -16.46 -15.05
N ASP A 295 -9.78 -15.75 -15.75
CA ASP A 295 -10.49 -14.61 -15.21
C ASP A 295 -11.77 -15.07 -14.52
N VAL A 296 -11.87 -14.91 -13.21
CA VAL A 296 -13.10 -15.14 -12.46
C VAL A 296 -13.97 -13.89 -12.59
N PRO A 297 -15.15 -13.99 -13.21
CA PRO A 297 -16.01 -12.84 -13.41
C PRO A 297 -16.62 -12.35 -12.10
N ILE A 298 -17.16 -11.14 -12.10
CA ILE A 298 -18.03 -10.66 -11.03
C ILE A 298 -19.26 -11.59 -10.98
N ILE A 299 -19.52 -12.17 -9.83
CA ILE A 299 -20.67 -13.06 -9.64
C ILE A 299 -21.83 -12.21 -9.12
N SER A 300 -22.91 -12.19 -9.86
CA SER A 300 -24.11 -11.40 -9.50
C SER A 300 -24.69 -11.84 -8.16
N GLU A 301 -25.03 -10.88 -7.33
CA GLU A 301 -25.74 -11.09 -6.06
C GLU A 301 -27.05 -11.91 -6.24
N GLU A 302 -27.73 -11.75 -7.37
CA GLU A 302 -28.99 -12.43 -7.67
C GLU A 302 -28.87 -13.95 -7.71
N ILE A 303 -27.70 -14.49 -8.06
CA ILE A 303 -27.44 -15.94 -8.05
C ILE A 303 -27.47 -16.49 -6.61
N PHE A 304 -27.26 -15.63 -5.61
CA PHE A 304 -27.10 -16.00 -4.21
C PHE A 304 -28.22 -15.50 -3.29
N ASN A 305 -29.11 -14.64 -3.79
CA ASN A 305 -30.04 -13.86 -2.96
C ASN A 305 -31.32 -14.59 -2.55
N ASN A 306 -31.49 -15.85 -2.85
CA ASN A 306 -32.78 -16.48 -2.54
C ASN A 306 -32.81 -17.34 -1.28
N LYS A 307 -31.70 -17.49 -0.52
CA LYS A 307 -31.73 -18.26 0.75
C LYS A 307 -30.65 -17.80 1.73
N GLU A 308 -31.04 -17.63 2.99
CA GLU A 308 -30.15 -17.26 4.10
C GLU A 308 -29.00 -18.26 4.37
N GLU A 309 -29.03 -19.45 3.78
CA GLU A 309 -28.11 -20.56 4.04
C GLU A 309 -27.26 -20.98 2.81
N THR A 310 -27.15 -20.15 1.77
CA THR A 310 -26.41 -20.53 0.57
C THR A 310 -24.90 -20.52 0.84
N ASN A 311 -24.29 -21.69 0.73
CA ASN A 311 -22.85 -21.85 0.74
C ASN A 311 -22.30 -21.82 -0.69
N ILE A 312 -21.18 -21.16 -0.89
CA ILE A 312 -20.51 -21.03 -2.18
C ILE A 312 -19.15 -21.72 -2.10
N TYR A 313 -18.83 -22.45 -3.15
CA TYR A 313 -17.62 -23.26 -3.19
C TYR A 313 -16.92 -23.09 -4.54
N TYR A 314 -15.61 -23.16 -4.53
CA TYR A 314 -14.86 -23.63 -5.67
C TYR A 314 -14.97 -25.15 -5.68
N ASP A 315 -15.41 -25.68 -6.79
CA ASP A 315 -15.56 -27.10 -7.02
C ASP A 315 -14.64 -27.55 -8.18
N PHE A 316 -13.85 -28.58 -7.92
CA PHE A 316 -12.93 -29.16 -8.89
C PHE A 316 -13.46 -30.55 -9.26
N GLY A 317 -14.18 -30.62 -10.37
CA GLY A 317 -14.83 -31.83 -10.84
C GLY A 317 -13.86 -32.92 -11.29
N THR A 318 -13.28 -33.64 -10.35
CA THR A 318 -12.41 -34.78 -10.63
C THR A 318 -12.52 -35.86 -9.57
N ASN A 319 -12.53 -37.13 -9.99
CA ASN A 319 -12.46 -38.30 -9.13
C ASN A 319 -11.03 -38.84 -8.93
N LYS A 320 -10.03 -38.21 -9.55
CA LYS A 320 -8.64 -38.65 -9.48
C LYS A 320 -7.95 -38.09 -8.23
N ASP A 321 -6.92 -38.83 -7.76
CA ASP A 321 -6.01 -38.35 -6.72
C ASP A 321 -5.12 -37.26 -7.31
N ILE A 322 -5.36 -36.03 -6.97
CA ILE A 322 -4.59 -34.88 -7.42
C ILE A 322 -4.30 -33.92 -6.29
N GLU A 323 -3.29 -33.11 -6.52
CA GLU A 323 -2.97 -31.93 -5.72
C GLU A 323 -3.09 -30.73 -6.63
N ILE A 324 -3.70 -29.67 -6.12
CA ILE A 324 -3.90 -28.41 -6.84
C ILE A 324 -3.39 -27.26 -5.98
N ASP A 325 -2.49 -26.49 -6.54
CA ASP A 325 -2.19 -25.14 -6.06
C ASP A 325 -3.05 -24.13 -6.82
N VAL A 326 -3.69 -23.23 -6.11
CA VAL A 326 -4.40 -22.11 -6.67
C VAL A 326 -3.79 -20.83 -6.13
N GLU A 327 -3.41 -19.94 -7.03
CA GLU A 327 -2.79 -18.67 -6.71
C GLU A 327 -3.60 -17.52 -7.28
N LEU A 328 -3.88 -16.53 -6.43
CA LEU A 328 -4.48 -15.26 -6.83
C LEU A 328 -3.41 -14.42 -7.53
N ILE A 329 -3.67 -14.08 -8.79
CA ILE A 329 -2.81 -13.18 -9.56
C ILE A 329 -3.27 -11.75 -9.33
N ALA A 330 -2.35 -10.88 -8.96
CA ALA A 330 -2.63 -9.47 -8.82
C ALA A 330 -2.85 -8.81 -10.19
N ASP A 331 -3.90 -7.98 -10.32
CA ASP A 331 -4.13 -7.18 -11.54
C ASP A 331 -3.12 -6.03 -11.68
N TYR A 332 -2.65 -5.52 -10.55
CA TYR A 332 -1.66 -4.45 -10.49
C TYR A 332 -0.50 -4.88 -9.59
N PRO A 333 0.33 -5.83 -10.05
CA PRO A 333 1.50 -6.25 -9.29
C PRO A 333 2.41 -5.04 -9.06
N ASN A 334 3.09 -5.01 -7.92
CA ASN A 334 4.06 -3.95 -7.59
C ASN A 334 3.46 -2.57 -7.28
N GLN A 335 2.14 -2.50 -7.01
CA GLN A 335 1.45 -1.25 -6.72
C GLN A 335 0.64 -1.33 -5.42
N LEU A 336 0.57 -0.22 -4.69
CA LEU A 336 -0.27 -0.07 -3.50
C LEU A 336 -1.65 0.44 -3.91
N CYS A 337 -2.70 -0.31 -3.57
CA CYS A 337 -4.07 -0.02 -3.98
C CYS A 337 -4.86 0.73 -2.90
N TYR A 338 -5.71 1.65 -3.34
CA TYR A 338 -6.56 2.53 -2.52
C TYR A 338 -8.03 2.35 -2.88
N ASP A 339 -8.91 2.34 -1.87
CA ASP A 339 -10.35 2.10 -2.00
C ASP A 339 -11.22 3.36 -1.84
N GLY A 340 -10.61 4.53 -1.81
CA GLY A 340 -11.32 5.75 -1.50
C GLY A 340 -11.55 6.00 0.00
N LYS A 341 -11.01 5.15 0.88
CA LYS A 341 -11.02 5.32 2.34
C LYS A 341 -9.64 5.20 2.96
N SER A 342 -8.75 4.49 2.28
CA SER A 342 -7.35 4.33 2.66
C SER A 342 -6.52 5.49 2.12
N TYR A 343 -5.52 5.91 2.90
CA TYR A 343 -4.58 6.95 2.53
C TYR A 343 -3.26 6.79 3.31
N ALA A 344 -2.20 7.46 2.82
CA ALA A 344 -0.94 7.54 3.53
C ALA A 344 -0.58 8.99 3.84
N VAL A 345 0.11 9.22 4.96
CA VAL A 345 0.54 10.56 5.38
C VAL A 345 1.99 10.54 5.81
N ALA A 346 2.80 11.40 5.20
CA ALA A 346 4.16 11.68 5.65
C ALA A 346 4.25 13.09 6.25
N TYR A 347 5.01 13.21 7.31
CA TYR A 347 5.18 14.46 8.07
C TYR A 347 6.63 14.94 8.06
N GLY A 348 6.83 16.22 8.29
CA GLY A 348 8.16 16.80 8.45
C GLY A 348 8.94 16.95 7.15
N LEU A 349 8.27 16.90 5.97
CA LEU A 349 8.93 17.19 4.71
C LEU A 349 9.41 18.64 4.67
N PRO A 350 10.52 18.94 3.99
CA PRO A 350 10.98 20.32 3.84
C PRO A 350 9.95 21.19 3.11
N ILE A 351 9.94 22.48 3.42
CA ILE A 351 9.16 23.49 2.69
C ILE A 351 9.84 23.71 1.34
N LEU A 352 9.09 23.43 0.27
CA LEU A 352 9.57 23.52 -1.10
C LEU A 352 9.30 24.92 -1.68
N THR A 353 10.29 25.51 -2.29
CA THR A 353 10.17 26.75 -3.10
C THR A 353 10.15 26.45 -4.60
N ASP A 354 10.65 25.29 -4.96
CA ASP A 354 10.57 24.66 -6.26
C ASP A 354 10.50 23.14 -6.07
N TYR A 355 10.00 22.40 -7.07
CA TYR A 355 9.85 20.94 -6.93
C TYR A 355 9.71 20.23 -8.27
N THR A 356 10.00 18.94 -8.23
CA THR A 356 9.51 17.94 -9.18
C THR A 356 8.93 16.78 -8.41
N VAL A 357 7.74 16.34 -8.76
CA VAL A 357 7.17 15.08 -8.30
C VAL A 357 6.95 14.17 -9.50
N ILE A 358 7.38 12.91 -9.39
CA ILE A 358 7.21 11.87 -10.40
C ILE A 358 6.50 10.72 -9.71
N ALA A 359 5.46 10.20 -10.33
CA ALA A 359 4.69 9.09 -9.76
C ALA A 359 4.21 8.13 -10.85
N ASP A 360 4.22 6.84 -10.51
CA ASP A 360 3.54 5.79 -11.25
C ASP A 360 2.18 5.55 -10.63
N ARG A 361 1.09 5.77 -11.36
CA ARG A 361 -0.27 5.68 -10.84
C ARG A 361 -1.27 5.17 -11.86
N THR A 362 -2.32 4.51 -11.39
CA THR A 362 -3.48 4.10 -12.18
C THR A 362 -4.77 4.43 -11.44
N TRP A 363 -5.72 5.11 -12.11
CA TRP A 363 -7.06 5.37 -11.59
C TRP A 363 -7.99 4.21 -11.96
N PHE A 364 -8.68 3.58 -10.99
CA PHE A 364 -9.60 2.46 -11.25
C PHE A 364 -10.99 2.91 -11.68
N ALA A 365 -11.48 4.03 -11.13
CA ALA A 365 -12.84 4.45 -11.34
C ALA A 365 -12.93 5.70 -12.21
N GLU A 366 -13.72 5.62 -13.29
CA GLU A 366 -14.08 6.79 -14.11
C GLU A 366 -15.06 7.73 -13.39
N LYS A 367 -15.80 7.24 -12.40
CA LYS A 367 -16.88 7.93 -11.69
C LYS A 367 -16.52 8.35 -10.26
N VAL A 368 -15.31 8.82 -10.03
CA VAL A 368 -15.01 9.51 -8.78
C VAL A 368 -15.35 10.97 -8.99
N ASP A 369 -16.41 11.46 -8.37
CA ASP A 369 -16.84 12.86 -8.53
C ASP A 369 -15.83 13.85 -7.95
N ASN A 370 -15.14 13.45 -6.88
CA ASN A 370 -14.08 14.23 -6.26
C ASN A 370 -12.99 13.28 -5.75
N GLY A 371 -11.85 13.22 -6.41
CA GLY A 371 -10.74 12.37 -5.99
C GLY A 371 -9.40 13.06 -6.14
N VAL A 372 -8.50 12.86 -5.18
CA VAL A 372 -7.14 13.39 -5.20
C VAL A 372 -6.15 12.25 -5.06
N PHE A 373 -5.20 12.17 -6.00
CA PHE A 373 -4.16 11.16 -5.93
C PHE A 373 -3.13 11.49 -4.85
N MET A 374 -2.56 12.68 -4.90
CA MET A 374 -1.53 13.09 -3.94
C MET A 374 -1.58 14.59 -3.68
N SER A 375 -1.35 15.00 -2.43
CA SER A 375 -1.41 16.39 -2.01
C SER A 375 -0.31 16.72 -1.02
N LYS A 376 0.52 17.70 -1.34
CA LYS A 376 1.37 18.39 -0.37
C LYS A 376 0.74 19.76 -0.09
N ALA A 377 -0.47 19.69 0.53
CA ALA A 377 -1.28 20.85 0.85
C ALA A 377 -2.03 20.65 2.17
N LEU A 378 -2.13 21.72 2.94
CA LEU A 378 -2.89 21.77 4.18
C LEU A 378 -3.64 23.12 4.24
N GLU A 379 -4.96 23.06 4.47
CA GLU A 379 -5.86 24.21 4.41
C GLU A 379 -5.79 24.92 3.04
N GLN A 380 -5.27 26.14 2.98
CA GLN A 380 -5.11 26.93 1.76
C GLN A 380 -3.64 27.13 1.36
N ASN A 381 -2.74 26.31 1.91
CA ASN A 381 -1.32 26.32 1.62
C ASN A 381 -0.90 24.99 1.00
N GLY A 382 0.18 24.98 0.24
CA GLY A 382 0.76 23.75 -0.30
C GLY A 382 1.52 23.95 -1.59
N ALA A 383 2.56 23.13 -1.79
CA ALA A 383 3.35 23.17 -3.01
C ALA A 383 2.57 22.61 -4.19
N PHE A 384 1.89 21.46 -4.02
CA PHE A 384 1.17 20.81 -5.11
C PHE A 384 -0.04 19.98 -4.65
N ILE A 385 -0.98 19.83 -5.56
CA ILE A 385 -1.95 18.73 -5.59
C ILE A 385 -1.80 18.07 -6.96
N LEU A 386 -1.31 16.84 -6.97
CA LEU A 386 -1.13 16.07 -8.18
C LEU A 386 -2.42 15.31 -8.47
N GLU A 387 -3.05 15.64 -9.59
CA GLU A 387 -4.28 15.08 -10.09
C GLU A 387 -5.45 15.12 -9.10
N TYR A 388 -6.27 16.13 -9.29
CA TYR A 388 -7.54 16.31 -8.64
C TYR A 388 -8.68 16.21 -9.66
N LYS A 389 -9.50 15.17 -9.54
CA LYS A 389 -10.72 15.02 -10.33
C LYS A 389 -11.87 15.76 -9.66
N GLN A 390 -12.52 16.68 -10.37
CA GLN A 390 -13.69 17.41 -9.90
C GLN A 390 -14.79 17.35 -10.97
N GLY A 391 -15.82 16.53 -10.75
CA GLY A 391 -16.80 16.18 -11.79
C GLY A 391 -16.10 15.58 -13.03
N ASP A 392 -16.36 16.13 -14.19
CA ASP A 392 -15.73 15.66 -15.44
C ASP A 392 -14.36 16.31 -15.73
N LYS A 393 -13.89 17.20 -14.86
CA LYS A 393 -12.64 17.93 -15.06
C LYS A 393 -11.51 17.35 -14.25
N TRP A 394 -10.32 17.41 -14.81
CA TRP A 394 -9.08 17.15 -14.12
C TRP A 394 -8.33 18.44 -13.89
N ASN A 395 -7.84 18.61 -12.68
CA ASN A 395 -7.08 19.77 -12.26
C ASN A 395 -5.77 19.29 -11.62
N THR A 396 -4.78 20.17 -11.66
CA THR A 396 -3.61 20.11 -10.80
C THR A 396 -3.44 21.46 -10.12
N TYR A 397 -2.75 21.46 -8.97
CA TYR A 397 -2.47 22.69 -8.25
C TYR A 397 -0.97 22.86 -8.10
N SER A 398 -0.52 24.10 -8.29
CA SER A 398 0.83 24.52 -7.96
C SER A 398 0.75 25.77 -7.08
N TYR A 399 1.33 25.71 -5.88
CA TYR A 399 1.22 26.74 -4.85
C TYR A 399 -0.19 27.28 -4.67
N TYR A 400 -1.13 26.35 -4.59
CA TYR A 400 -2.57 26.55 -4.41
C TYR A 400 -3.29 27.25 -5.57
N SER A 401 -2.70 27.34 -6.73
CA SER A 401 -3.36 27.79 -7.97
C SER A 401 -3.75 26.60 -8.83
N ALA A 402 -5.04 26.52 -9.17
CA ALA A 402 -5.60 25.43 -9.96
C ALA A 402 -5.38 25.64 -11.47
N THR A 403 -5.00 24.60 -12.17
CA THR A 403 -4.95 24.57 -13.64
C THR A 403 -5.69 23.34 -14.14
N ASN A 404 -6.59 23.50 -15.11
CA ASN A 404 -7.21 22.37 -15.79
C ASN A 404 -6.16 21.63 -16.61
N ILE A 405 -6.18 20.31 -16.54
CA ILE A 405 -5.24 19.44 -17.26
C ILE A 405 -5.98 18.33 -18.00
N ASN A 406 -5.35 17.78 -18.99
CA ASN A 406 -5.74 16.52 -19.61
C ASN A 406 -4.85 15.41 -19.04
N ILE A 407 -5.46 14.35 -18.54
CA ILE A 407 -4.71 13.17 -18.11
C ILE A 407 -4.61 12.16 -19.26
N ASP A 408 -3.44 11.55 -19.37
CA ASP A 408 -3.24 10.38 -20.19
C ASP A 408 -3.48 9.13 -19.34
N LYS A 409 -4.54 8.38 -19.65
CA LYS A 409 -4.93 7.16 -18.92
C LYS A 409 -4.05 5.97 -19.29
N ASP A 410 -3.48 5.99 -20.49
CA ASP A 410 -2.63 4.90 -20.99
C ASP A 410 -1.18 5.02 -20.47
N ASN A 411 -0.81 6.19 -19.95
CA ASN A 411 0.48 6.43 -19.34
C ASN A 411 0.35 6.50 -17.80
N SER A 412 0.86 5.48 -17.13
CA SER A 412 0.83 5.43 -15.67
C SER A 412 1.82 6.40 -15.01
N ILE A 413 2.93 6.74 -15.69
CA ILE A 413 3.96 7.63 -15.15
C ILE A 413 3.64 9.07 -15.47
N VAL A 414 3.42 9.85 -14.42
CA VAL A 414 3.17 11.29 -14.50
C VAL A 414 4.22 12.08 -13.74
N TYR A 415 4.41 13.32 -14.14
CA TYR A 415 5.22 14.26 -13.37
C TYR A 415 4.61 15.65 -13.29
N GLN A 416 4.91 16.35 -12.23
CA GLN A 416 4.56 17.74 -12.03
C GLN A 416 5.78 18.49 -11.51
N THR A 417 6.03 19.66 -12.09
CA THR A 417 6.94 20.68 -11.56
C THR A 417 6.12 21.90 -11.13
N LYS A 418 6.79 22.92 -10.65
CA LYS A 418 6.16 24.22 -10.35
C LYS A 418 5.34 24.78 -11.51
N ASN A 419 5.79 24.60 -12.75
CA ASN A 419 5.24 25.23 -13.95
C ASN A 419 4.75 24.25 -15.03
N LYS A 420 4.86 22.94 -14.83
CA LYS A 420 4.43 21.92 -15.77
C LYS A 420 3.70 20.78 -15.07
N TYR A 421 2.69 20.21 -15.74
CA TYR A 421 2.17 18.88 -15.49
C TYR A 421 2.35 18.08 -16.79
N ASN A 422 3.21 17.07 -16.77
CA ASN A 422 3.76 16.47 -17.97
C ASN A 422 4.21 17.59 -18.93
N GLU A 423 3.75 17.59 -20.18
CA GLU A 423 4.09 18.64 -21.17
C GLU A 423 3.13 19.85 -21.11
N GLN A 424 2.15 19.86 -20.25
CA GLN A 424 1.17 20.95 -20.13
C GLN A 424 1.68 22.03 -19.20
N THR A 425 1.58 23.30 -19.63
CA THR A 425 1.94 24.45 -18.79
C THR A 425 0.90 24.63 -17.69
N ILE A 426 1.37 24.81 -16.45
CA ILE A 426 0.55 25.17 -15.30
C ILE A 426 1.06 26.48 -14.69
N TYR A 427 0.19 27.13 -13.93
CA TYR A 427 0.47 28.46 -13.38
C TYR A 427 0.52 28.40 -11.85
N PRO A 428 1.71 28.62 -11.24
CA PRO A 428 1.82 28.58 -9.80
C PRO A 428 1.12 29.78 -9.14
N GLY A 429 0.55 29.56 -7.97
CA GLY A 429 0.09 30.62 -7.08
C GLY A 429 1.19 31.18 -6.21
N ASP A 430 0.79 31.87 -5.16
CA ASP A 430 1.64 32.59 -4.21
C ASP A 430 1.61 32.03 -2.79
N LYS A 431 0.94 30.90 -2.57
CA LYS A 431 0.78 30.31 -1.25
C LYS A 431 2.05 29.60 -0.80
N GLN A 432 2.24 29.52 0.50
CA GLN A 432 3.36 28.79 1.10
C GLN A 432 3.13 27.28 1.03
N ASP A 433 4.20 26.55 1.05
CA ASP A 433 4.17 25.09 1.17
C ASP A 433 3.91 24.65 2.62
N THR A 434 3.64 23.36 2.81
CA THR A 434 3.43 22.68 4.10
C THR A 434 4.43 21.56 4.29
N ASP A 435 4.59 21.09 5.52
CA ASP A 435 5.47 19.98 5.86
C ASP A 435 4.82 18.60 5.76
N THR A 436 3.57 18.55 5.31
CA THR A 436 2.77 17.32 5.30
C THR A 436 2.40 16.90 3.88
N LEU A 437 2.63 15.63 3.58
CA LEU A 437 2.27 14.98 2.32
C LEU A 437 1.15 13.96 2.58
N PHE A 438 0.10 14.02 1.77
CA PHE A 438 -0.96 13.02 1.70
C PHE A 438 -0.89 12.26 0.37
N ILE A 439 -1.02 10.93 0.43
CA ILE A 439 -1.16 10.06 -0.75
C ILE A 439 -2.50 9.35 -0.61
N GLY A 440 -3.33 9.41 -1.64
CA GLY A 440 -4.67 8.82 -1.63
C GLY A 440 -5.78 9.74 -1.14
N THR A 441 -5.47 10.96 -0.72
CA THR A 441 -6.46 11.98 -0.30
C THR A 441 -5.86 13.38 -0.37
N ILE A 442 -6.71 14.41 -0.25
CA ILE A 442 -6.23 15.78 -0.14
C ILE A 442 -5.77 16.12 1.29
N ARG A 443 -6.41 15.53 2.31
CA ARG A 443 -6.13 15.72 3.75
C ARG A 443 -6.84 14.65 4.57
N LYS A 444 -6.50 14.55 5.83
CA LYS A 444 -7.14 13.63 6.76
C LYS A 444 -8.67 13.90 6.84
N ASP A 445 -9.44 12.82 6.91
CA ASP A 445 -10.90 12.83 7.07
C ASP A 445 -11.66 13.61 5.96
N ASP A 446 -11.07 13.69 4.77
CA ASP A 446 -11.69 14.31 3.60
C ASP A 446 -12.34 13.25 2.69
N SER A 447 -13.46 13.60 2.07
CA SER A 447 -14.16 12.74 1.12
C SER A 447 -13.50 12.70 -0.27
N ARG A 448 -12.50 13.53 -0.53
CA ARG A 448 -11.77 13.62 -1.80
C ARG A 448 -10.66 12.60 -1.86
N SER A 449 -11.03 11.36 -2.04
CA SER A 449 -10.13 10.22 -1.92
C SER A 449 -9.84 9.58 -3.26
N PHE A 450 -8.68 8.96 -3.35
CA PHE A 450 -8.20 8.23 -4.52
C PHE A 450 -8.79 6.81 -4.54
N ILE A 451 -9.27 6.39 -5.71
CA ILE A 451 -9.58 4.99 -6.00
C ILE A 451 -8.68 4.57 -7.16
N GLY A 452 -7.66 3.82 -6.85
CA GLY A 452 -6.62 3.47 -7.80
C GLY A 452 -5.44 2.79 -7.13
N CYS A 453 -4.31 2.78 -7.79
CA CYS A 453 -3.07 2.28 -7.23
C CYS A 453 -1.87 3.13 -7.64
N HIS A 454 -0.78 3.01 -6.91
CA HIS A 454 0.49 3.62 -7.29
C HIS A 454 1.67 2.66 -7.08
N GLY A 455 2.66 2.81 -7.94
CA GLY A 455 3.99 2.25 -7.81
C GLY A 455 4.95 3.22 -7.12
N ASP A 456 6.05 3.57 -7.80
CA ASP A 456 7.03 4.49 -7.26
C ASP A 456 6.54 5.94 -7.24
N ILE A 457 6.91 6.66 -6.20
CA ILE A 457 6.74 8.11 -6.05
C ILE A 457 8.09 8.71 -5.65
N LEU A 458 8.56 9.69 -6.41
CA LEU A 458 9.79 10.42 -6.13
C LEU A 458 9.49 11.92 -6.08
N ILE A 459 9.99 12.59 -5.06
CA ILE A 459 9.83 14.03 -4.83
C ILE A 459 11.20 14.68 -4.72
N PHE A 460 11.43 15.74 -5.49
CA PHE A 460 12.67 16.51 -5.54
C PHE A 460 12.41 17.96 -5.13
N ASN A 461 13.39 18.61 -4.54
CA ASN A 461 13.32 20.01 -4.06
C ASN A 461 13.64 21.06 -5.13
N ARG A 462 13.66 20.68 -6.39
CA ARG A 462 13.91 21.55 -7.55
C ARG A 462 13.23 21.04 -8.80
N THR A 463 13.14 21.89 -9.80
CA THR A 463 12.75 21.46 -11.15
C THR A 463 13.89 20.65 -11.77
N LEU A 464 13.60 19.41 -12.17
CA LEU A 464 14.53 18.55 -12.91
C LEU A 464 14.57 18.95 -14.39
N THR A 465 15.73 18.80 -15.01
CA THR A 465 15.90 18.93 -16.46
C THR A 465 15.25 17.76 -17.20
N GLU A 466 15.00 17.89 -18.48
CA GLU A 466 14.44 16.80 -19.31
C GLU A 466 15.32 15.54 -19.30
N TYR A 467 16.64 15.71 -19.28
CA TYR A 467 17.58 14.60 -19.14
C TYR A 467 17.41 13.88 -17.80
N GLU A 468 17.35 14.62 -16.70
CA GLU A 468 17.19 14.06 -15.35
C GLU A 468 15.82 13.39 -15.17
N LEU A 469 14.75 13.98 -15.70
CA LEU A 469 13.41 13.37 -15.74
C LEU A 469 13.42 12.04 -16.50
N SER A 470 14.07 12.01 -17.66
CA SER A 470 14.22 10.79 -18.47
C SER A 470 15.05 9.75 -17.73
N TRP A 471 16.13 10.17 -17.08
CA TRP A 471 16.97 9.26 -16.29
C TRP A 471 16.18 8.63 -15.13
N VAL A 472 15.42 9.41 -14.36
CA VAL A 472 14.59 8.89 -13.26
C VAL A 472 13.54 7.90 -13.79
N LYS A 473 12.82 8.26 -14.85
CA LYS A 473 11.79 7.40 -15.45
C LYS A 473 12.35 6.05 -15.92
N ASN A 474 13.55 6.03 -16.46
CA ASN A 474 14.15 4.82 -17.02
C ASN A 474 14.89 3.96 -15.98
N ASN A 475 15.42 4.55 -14.92
CA ASN A 475 16.31 3.86 -13.98
C ASN A 475 15.69 3.64 -12.59
N MET A 476 14.73 4.47 -12.17
CA MET A 476 14.21 4.45 -10.80
C MET A 476 12.76 4.02 -10.72
N MET A 477 12.01 4.01 -11.82
CA MET A 477 10.61 3.58 -11.83
C MET A 477 10.50 2.07 -12.09
N CYS A 478 10.01 1.36 -11.13
CA CYS A 478 9.89 -0.09 -11.12
C CYS A 478 9.01 -0.67 -12.25
N SER A 479 7.93 0.02 -12.55
CA SER A 479 7.02 -0.37 -13.64
C SER A 479 7.66 -0.43 -15.03
N LYS A 480 8.84 0.20 -15.18
CA LYS A 480 9.64 0.14 -16.41
C LYS A 480 10.70 -0.97 -16.40
N GLN A 481 10.99 -1.55 -15.23
CA GLN A 481 12.02 -2.57 -15.08
C GLN A 481 11.49 -4.00 -15.16
N GLN A 482 10.18 -4.17 -15.15
CA GLN A 482 9.54 -5.48 -15.25
C GLN A 482 8.71 -5.56 -16.54
N GLU A 483 9.28 -6.13 -17.59
CA GLU A 483 8.43 -6.77 -18.60
C GLU A 483 7.72 -7.96 -17.93
N PRO A 484 6.43 -8.19 -18.22
CA PRO A 484 5.74 -9.37 -17.72
C PRO A 484 6.52 -10.61 -18.17
N ASP A 485 6.78 -11.53 -17.24
CA ASP A 485 7.21 -12.88 -17.59
C ASP A 485 6.20 -13.46 -18.57
N ILE A 486 6.49 -13.33 -19.85
CA ILE A 486 5.81 -14.09 -20.88
C ILE A 486 6.50 -15.44 -20.89
N ASP A 487 6.03 -16.33 -20.01
CA ASP A 487 6.29 -17.75 -20.16
C ASP A 487 5.67 -18.19 -21.48
N LEU A 488 6.54 -18.39 -22.49
CA LEU A 488 6.23 -19.07 -23.74
C LEU A 488 6.18 -20.58 -23.52
#